data_01995271adabe30620f2d05af5a747b6
#
_entry.id   01995271adabe30620f2d05af5a747b6
#
_cell.length_a   1.000
_cell.length_b   1.000
_cell.length_c   1.000
_cell.angle_alpha   90.00
_cell.angle_beta   90.00
_cell.angle_gamma   90.00
#
_symmetry.space_group_name_H-M   'P 1'
#
loop_
_entity.id
_entity.type
_entity.pdbx_description
1 polymer ?
#
loop_
_entity_poly.entity_id
_entity_poly.type
_entity_poly.pdbx_seq_one_letter_code
_entity_poly.pdbx_strand_id
1 'polypeptide(L)'
;MSRYSAQQSSISENNRSRILQYLYHNGICSRAQIAKAIKLTPAAITKITAKLLAQGIIEETGDMDGDKNRRSIGLNLNCAKYHIIGVKFARSLVQIAVFDLKCNRIFLSDLPTVSEEHIPETVERIRDTVRQLIKDDPSIVAVGMAVPGPYLKDEGRTALVSSMQGWRQINFIDEFSNAFSVPVFVEQDARAGALAQFLLNPELSEGSLAYYLLGEGIGLGVIDNGTIYYGEHGTATEIGHVSIDVNGKPCDCGNVGCLERYCSANAIHEQLNANPSIVPGCETMTHAQACAALFAKANAGDETATLLMLDVARYVGYGAVTIINAFNPTHIVLGDFIAQAGQPLLDEVTQVVRERTIPEIGRNTRITLSALPTDATVTGAAAVAITNFLEHPSMFFDVA
;
A
#
# COMPACT_ATOMS: atom_id res chain seq x y z
N MET A 1 -35.77 0.20 10.36
CA MET A 1 -35.76 0.39 8.89
C MET A 1 -36.15 -0.90 8.19
N SER A 2 -37.05 -0.85 7.19
CA SER A 2 -37.52 -2.08 6.51
C SER A 2 -36.41 -2.70 5.66
N ARG A 3 -36.41 -4.04 5.48
CA ARG A 3 -35.45 -4.75 4.61
C ARG A 3 -35.36 -4.14 3.19
N TYR A 4 -36.44 -3.58 2.67
CA TYR A 4 -36.51 -2.91 1.37
C TYR A 4 -35.70 -1.59 1.31
N SER A 5 -35.70 -0.80 2.37
CA SER A 5 -34.94 0.47 2.40
C SER A 5 -33.43 0.23 2.50
N ALA A 6 -33.01 -0.81 3.27
CA ALA A 6 -31.61 -1.21 3.37
C ALA A 6 -31.06 -1.75 2.04
N GLN A 7 -31.84 -2.52 1.29
CA GLN A 7 -31.44 -3.06 0.00
C GLN A 7 -31.36 -1.96 -1.08
N GLN A 8 -32.24 -0.95 -1.03
CA GLN A 8 -32.23 0.16 -1.98
C GLN A 8 -31.09 1.15 -1.70
N SER A 9 -30.71 1.37 -0.44
CA SER A 9 -29.54 2.17 -0.07
C SER A 9 -28.24 1.49 -0.50
N SER A 10 -28.11 0.18 -0.32
CA SER A 10 -26.95 -0.61 -0.76
C SER A 10 -26.76 -0.60 -2.29
N ILE A 11 -27.85 -0.73 -3.09
CA ILE A 11 -27.79 -0.65 -4.56
C ILE A 11 -27.36 0.76 -4.99
N SER A 12 -27.88 1.79 -4.34
CA SER A 12 -27.53 3.19 -4.64
C SER A 12 -26.05 3.48 -4.35
N GLU A 13 -25.54 2.96 -3.23
CA GLU A 13 -24.12 3.10 -2.84
C GLU A 13 -23.20 2.38 -3.84
N ASN A 14 -23.49 1.14 -4.18
CA ASN A 14 -22.73 0.39 -5.17
C ASN A 14 -22.69 1.12 -6.54
N ASN A 15 -23.79 1.71 -6.97
CA ASN A 15 -23.81 2.45 -8.24
C ASN A 15 -23.00 3.76 -8.17
N ARG A 16 -22.98 4.47 -7.04
CA ARG A 16 -22.12 5.63 -6.82
C ARG A 16 -20.65 5.24 -6.85
N SER A 17 -20.29 4.21 -6.11
CA SER A 17 -18.93 3.65 -6.07
C SER A 17 -18.44 3.30 -7.47
N ARG A 18 -19.22 2.56 -8.26
CA ARG A 18 -18.85 2.18 -9.64
C ARG A 18 -18.63 3.38 -10.57
N ILE A 19 -19.39 4.45 -10.40
CA ILE A 19 -19.18 5.70 -11.16
C ILE A 19 -17.87 6.36 -10.76
N LEU A 20 -17.60 6.49 -9.44
CA LEU A 20 -16.40 7.13 -8.94
C LEU A 20 -15.15 6.33 -9.32
N GLN A 21 -15.14 5.01 -9.14
CA GLN A 21 -14.05 4.13 -9.57
C GLN A 21 -13.80 4.25 -11.08
N TYR A 22 -14.86 4.25 -11.89
CA TYR A 22 -14.73 4.40 -13.35
C TYR A 22 -14.08 5.74 -13.72
N LEU A 23 -14.51 6.84 -13.13
CA LEU A 23 -13.93 8.17 -13.36
C LEU A 23 -12.48 8.25 -12.84
N TYR A 24 -12.19 7.61 -11.70
CA TYR A 24 -10.83 7.59 -11.15
C TYR A 24 -9.82 6.97 -12.12
N HIS A 25 -10.17 5.83 -12.71
CA HIS A 25 -9.29 5.08 -13.61
C HIS A 25 -9.27 5.63 -15.05
N ASN A 26 -10.40 6.18 -15.54
CA ASN A 26 -10.52 6.59 -16.94
C ASN A 26 -10.45 8.11 -17.15
N GLY A 27 -10.39 8.90 -16.07
CA GLY A 27 -10.38 10.35 -16.15
C GLY A 27 -11.69 10.93 -16.69
N ILE A 28 -11.59 11.91 -17.59
CA ILE A 28 -12.74 12.63 -18.13
C ILE A 28 -13.60 11.73 -19.00
N CYS A 29 -14.88 11.55 -18.63
CA CYS A 29 -15.84 10.71 -19.36
C CYS A 29 -17.21 11.38 -19.45
N SER A 30 -17.90 11.19 -20.57
CA SER A 30 -19.30 11.61 -20.70
C SER A 30 -20.26 10.67 -19.96
N ARG A 31 -21.45 11.18 -19.58
CA ARG A 31 -22.50 10.35 -18.96
C ARG A 31 -22.86 9.12 -19.81
N ALA A 32 -22.80 9.24 -21.15
CA ALA A 32 -23.07 8.13 -22.05
C ALA A 32 -21.99 7.04 -22.02
N GLN A 33 -20.70 7.43 -21.96
CA GLN A 33 -19.58 6.50 -21.80
C GLN A 33 -19.67 5.76 -20.45
N ILE A 34 -19.91 6.48 -19.36
CA ILE A 34 -20.10 5.90 -18.04
C ILE A 34 -21.27 4.89 -18.07
N ALA A 35 -22.46 5.30 -18.60
CA ALA A 35 -23.64 4.44 -18.69
C ALA A 35 -23.36 3.12 -19.41
N LYS A 36 -22.64 3.19 -20.54
CA LYS A 36 -22.26 2.03 -21.35
C LYS A 36 -21.28 1.12 -20.58
N ALA A 37 -20.25 1.69 -19.98
CA ALA A 37 -19.20 0.94 -19.29
C ALA A 37 -19.73 0.17 -18.06
N ILE A 38 -20.50 0.85 -17.21
CA ILE A 38 -20.99 0.24 -15.97
C ILE A 38 -22.40 -0.38 -16.11
N LYS A 39 -22.95 -0.41 -17.33
CA LYS A 39 -24.24 -1.03 -17.68
C LYS A 39 -25.41 -0.49 -16.83
N LEU A 40 -25.49 0.82 -16.68
CA LEU A 40 -26.62 1.51 -16.06
C LEU A 40 -27.41 2.32 -17.10
N THR A 41 -28.68 2.60 -16.78
CA THR A 41 -29.52 3.42 -17.66
C THR A 41 -29.06 4.90 -17.64
N PRO A 42 -29.22 5.65 -18.75
CA PRO A 42 -28.89 7.07 -18.79
C PRO A 42 -29.59 7.91 -17.71
N ALA A 43 -30.85 7.57 -17.40
CA ALA A 43 -31.62 8.22 -16.35
C ALA A 43 -31.01 8.01 -14.94
N ALA A 44 -30.54 6.78 -14.65
CA ALA A 44 -29.86 6.47 -13.40
C ALA A 44 -28.53 7.26 -13.28
N ILE A 45 -27.72 7.27 -14.36
CA ILE A 45 -26.47 8.05 -14.40
C ILE A 45 -26.75 9.54 -14.15
N THR A 46 -27.72 10.12 -14.85
CA THR A 46 -28.06 11.55 -14.67
C THR A 46 -28.46 11.86 -13.23
N LYS A 47 -29.27 11.01 -12.61
CA LYS A 47 -29.72 11.20 -11.22
C LYS A 47 -28.55 11.09 -10.22
N ILE A 48 -27.65 10.11 -10.40
CA ILE A 48 -26.52 9.89 -9.49
C ILE A 48 -25.48 11.00 -9.67
N THR A 49 -25.09 11.31 -10.92
CA THR A 49 -24.09 12.34 -11.21
C THR A 49 -24.54 13.73 -10.76
N ALA A 50 -25.85 14.05 -10.83
CA ALA A 50 -26.37 15.31 -10.30
C ALA A 50 -26.10 15.48 -8.79
N LYS A 51 -26.25 14.42 -7.99
CA LYS A 51 -25.93 14.44 -6.56
C LYS A 51 -24.42 14.57 -6.31
N LEU A 52 -23.59 13.84 -7.04
CA LEU A 52 -22.13 13.92 -6.94
C LEU A 52 -21.60 15.31 -7.34
N LEU A 53 -22.20 15.95 -8.34
CA LEU A 53 -21.90 17.34 -8.75
C LEU A 53 -22.30 18.34 -7.65
N ALA A 54 -23.48 18.18 -7.06
CA ALA A 54 -23.97 19.07 -5.99
C ALA A 54 -23.04 19.05 -4.75
N GLN A 55 -22.43 17.89 -4.45
CA GLN A 55 -21.42 17.75 -3.41
C GLN A 55 -20.01 18.18 -3.90
N GLY A 56 -19.83 18.38 -5.20
CA GLY A 56 -18.54 18.71 -5.80
C GLY A 56 -17.53 17.57 -5.74
N ILE A 57 -17.99 16.33 -5.61
CA ILE A 57 -17.14 15.12 -5.69
C ILE A 57 -16.66 14.92 -7.12
N ILE A 58 -17.53 15.24 -8.09
CA ILE A 58 -17.20 15.31 -9.50
C ILE A 58 -17.46 16.73 -10.03
N GLU A 59 -16.88 17.05 -11.17
CA GLU A 59 -17.02 18.35 -11.83
C GLU A 59 -17.30 18.18 -13.33
N GLU A 60 -17.89 19.21 -13.94
CA GLU A 60 -18.05 19.29 -15.40
C GLU A 60 -16.84 19.97 -16.02
N THR A 61 -16.20 19.31 -17.01
CA THR A 61 -14.96 19.79 -17.63
C THR A 61 -15.18 20.50 -18.97
N GLY A 62 -16.43 20.76 -19.34
CA GLY A 62 -16.80 21.39 -20.61
C GLY A 62 -17.10 20.39 -21.73
N ASP A 63 -17.17 20.90 -22.96
CA ASP A 63 -17.54 20.12 -24.16
C ASP A 63 -16.45 19.09 -24.49
N MET A 64 -16.87 17.85 -24.72
CA MET A 64 -16.06 16.77 -25.28
C MET A 64 -16.55 16.42 -26.70
N ASP A 65 -15.65 15.98 -27.54
CA ASP A 65 -16.03 15.36 -28.84
C ASP A 65 -16.79 14.05 -28.55
N GLY A 66 -18.06 14.05 -28.87
CA GLY A 66 -18.92 12.87 -28.68
C GLY A 66 -19.05 12.03 -29.93
N ASP A 67 -19.52 10.80 -29.81
CA ASP A 67 -19.89 9.93 -30.93
C ASP A 67 -20.92 10.64 -31.84
N LYS A 68 -20.70 10.63 -33.14
CA LYS A 68 -21.59 11.17 -34.17
C LYS A 68 -21.84 12.70 -34.13
N ASN A 69 -20.77 13.51 -33.92
CA ASN A 69 -20.86 14.98 -33.94
C ASN A 69 -21.82 15.59 -32.88
N ARG A 70 -22.16 14.90 -31.81
CA ARG A 70 -22.89 15.44 -30.67
C ARG A 70 -21.92 15.86 -29.58
N ARG A 71 -21.91 17.15 -29.26
CA ARG A 71 -21.19 17.66 -28.08
C ARG A 71 -21.76 16.99 -26.83
N SER A 72 -20.90 16.52 -25.95
CA SER A 72 -21.24 15.97 -24.63
C SER A 72 -20.41 16.65 -23.55
N ILE A 73 -21.00 16.85 -22.37
CA ILE A 73 -20.30 17.42 -21.24
C ILE A 73 -19.47 16.30 -20.59
N GLY A 74 -18.18 16.57 -20.43
CA GLY A 74 -17.26 15.69 -19.70
C GLY A 74 -17.48 15.81 -18.19
N LEU A 75 -17.39 14.69 -17.52
CA LEU A 75 -17.36 14.60 -16.04
C LEU A 75 -15.98 14.08 -15.62
N ASN A 76 -15.44 14.66 -14.57
CA ASN A 76 -14.21 14.22 -13.94
C ASN A 76 -14.38 14.14 -12.43
N LEU A 77 -13.58 13.30 -11.76
CA LEU A 77 -13.46 13.33 -10.32
C LEU A 77 -12.71 14.62 -9.92
N ASN A 78 -13.24 15.38 -8.97
CA ASN A 78 -12.59 16.59 -8.48
C ASN A 78 -11.49 16.23 -7.46
N CYS A 79 -10.38 15.73 -7.98
CA CYS A 79 -9.32 15.15 -7.16
C CYS A 79 -8.60 16.18 -6.29
N ALA A 80 -8.55 17.45 -6.70
CA ALA A 80 -7.85 18.51 -5.97
C ALA A 80 -8.71 19.12 -4.83
N LYS A 81 -10.00 18.80 -4.77
CA LYS A 81 -10.92 19.39 -3.78
C LYS A 81 -10.83 18.74 -2.40
N TYR A 82 -10.53 17.46 -2.37
CA TYR A 82 -10.52 16.68 -1.14
C TYR A 82 -9.13 16.12 -0.88
N HIS A 83 -8.70 16.23 0.36
CA HIS A 83 -7.40 15.79 0.81
C HIS A 83 -7.53 14.61 1.78
N ILE A 84 -6.50 13.78 1.78
CA ILE A 84 -6.40 12.59 2.63
C ILE A 84 -5.08 12.69 3.42
N ILE A 85 -5.13 12.41 4.71
CA ILE A 85 -3.92 12.19 5.49
C ILE A 85 -3.53 10.70 5.36
N GLY A 86 -2.27 10.45 5.04
CA GLY A 86 -1.63 9.14 5.15
C GLY A 86 -0.69 9.12 6.35
N VAL A 87 -0.80 8.10 7.21
CA VAL A 87 0.10 7.85 8.33
C VAL A 87 0.76 6.49 8.13
N LYS A 88 2.06 6.47 7.89
CA LYS A 88 2.86 5.25 7.85
C LYS A 88 3.46 4.99 9.20
N PHE A 89 3.27 3.77 9.70
CA PHE A 89 4.01 3.23 10.83
C PHE A 89 5.03 2.22 10.31
N ALA A 90 6.30 2.48 10.54
CA ALA A 90 7.35 1.48 10.46
C ALA A 90 7.82 1.17 11.90
N ARG A 91 8.80 0.30 12.05
CA ARG A 91 9.27 -0.07 13.40
C ARG A 91 9.77 1.15 14.19
N SER A 92 10.68 1.90 13.59
CA SER A 92 11.33 3.08 14.21
C SER A 92 10.98 4.42 13.55
N LEU A 93 10.13 4.43 12.53
CA LEU A 93 9.78 5.62 11.76
C LEU A 93 8.26 5.76 11.65
N VAL A 94 7.77 6.96 11.92
CA VAL A 94 6.39 7.37 11.61
C VAL A 94 6.44 8.54 10.65
N GLN A 95 5.72 8.42 9.54
CA GLN A 95 5.57 9.49 8.54
C GLN A 95 4.11 9.90 8.45
N ILE A 96 3.88 11.21 8.37
CA ILE A 96 2.54 11.80 8.18
C ILE A 96 2.59 12.65 6.92
N ALA A 97 1.71 12.39 5.98
CA ALA A 97 1.64 13.14 4.74
C ALA A 97 0.20 13.49 4.38
N VAL A 98 0.02 14.56 3.60
CA VAL A 98 -1.26 14.97 3.02
C VAL A 98 -1.19 14.77 1.52
N PHE A 99 -2.23 14.20 0.96
CA PHE A 99 -2.36 13.91 -0.46
C PHE A 99 -3.70 14.43 -1.00
N ASP A 100 -3.74 14.75 -2.30
CA ASP A 100 -4.99 14.84 -3.03
C ASP A 100 -5.53 13.43 -3.38
N LEU A 101 -6.71 13.35 -3.98
CA LEU A 101 -7.29 12.04 -4.35
C LEU A 101 -6.54 11.32 -5.49
N LYS A 102 -5.58 11.95 -6.17
CA LYS A 102 -4.68 11.28 -7.14
C LYS A 102 -3.35 10.83 -6.50
N CYS A 103 -3.27 10.85 -5.17
CA CYS A 103 -2.03 10.59 -4.43
C CYS A 103 -0.88 11.55 -4.77
N ASN A 104 -1.16 12.76 -5.30
CA ASN A 104 -0.14 13.80 -5.35
C ASN A 104 0.11 14.30 -3.94
N ARG A 105 1.36 14.20 -3.48
CA ARG A 105 1.76 14.59 -2.13
C ARG A 105 1.84 16.11 -2.00
N ILE A 106 1.05 16.65 -1.06
CA ILE A 106 0.97 18.09 -0.74
C ILE A 106 1.92 18.42 0.41
N PHE A 107 2.01 17.53 1.41
CA PHE A 107 2.80 17.70 2.62
C PHE A 107 3.43 16.37 3.05
N LEU A 108 4.60 16.42 3.68
CA LEU A 108 5.23 15.27 4.33
C LEU A 108 5.99 15.75 5.57
N SER A 109 5.85 15.01 6.66
CA SER A 109 6.62 15.18 7.89
C SER A 109 7.03 13.82 8.44
N ASP A 110 8.29 13.70 8.78
CA ASP A 110 8.81 12.58 9.56
C ASP A 110 8.75 12.95 11.04
N LEU A 111 8.21 12.07 11.87
CA LEU A 111 8.30 12.21 13.31
C LEU A 111 9.71 11.79 13.80
N PRO A 112 10.13 12.23 14.98
CA PRO A 112 11.36 11.75 15.60
C PRO A 112 11.41 10.23 15.67
N THR A 113 12.60 9.66 15.54
CA THR A 113 12.82 8.20 15.64
C THR A 113 12.13 7.63 16.88
N VAL A 114 11.33 6.60 16.68
CA VAL A 114 10.56 5.93 17.72
C VAL A 114 11.46 4.92 18.41
N SER A 115 11.49 4.95 19.73
CA SER A 115 12.03 3.87 20.56
C SER A 115 10.90 3.17 21.33
N GLU A 116 11.16 1.95 21.77
CA GLU A 116 10.19 1.11 22.49
C GLU A 116 9.54 1.86 23.67
N GLU A 117 10.36 2.63 24.40
CA GLU A 117 9.94 3.36 25.62
C GLU A 117 9.07 4.59 25.31
N HIS A 118 9.14 5.13 24.08
CA HIS A 118 8.47 6.37 23.69
C HIS A 118 7.29 6.16 22.71
N ILE A 119 6.80 4.93 22.60
CA ILE A 119 5.63 4.62 21.78
C ILE A 119 4.39 5.41 22.22
N PRO A 120 4.03 5.49 23.53
CA PRO A 120 2.87 6.28 23.98
C PRO A 120 2.96 7.76 23.61
N GLU A 121 4.12 8.39 23.82
CA GLU A 121 4.36 9.79 23.43
C GLU A 121 4.28 9.99 21.91
N THR A 122 4.72 8.98 21.17
CA THR A 122 4.61 9.00 19.69
C THR A 122 3.15 8.96 19.25
N VAL A 123 2.32 8.13 19.89
CA VAL A 123 0.87 8.07 19.61
C VAL A 123 0.21 9.42 19.87
N GLU A 124 0.51 10.08 21.01
CA GLU A 124 0.00 11.43 21.29
C GLU A 124 0.45 12.43 20.22
N ARG A 125 1.72 12.42 19.86
CA ARG A 125 2.27 13.31 18.83
C ARG A 125 1.60 13.11 17.48
N ILE A 126 1.29 11.87 17.10
CA ILE A 126 0.52 11.57 15.88
C ILE A 126 -0.87 12.22 15.99
N ARG A 127 -1.57 12.03 17.10
CA ARG A 127 -2.90 12.61 17.31
C ARG A 127 -2.88 14.13 17.19
N ASP A 128 -1.92 14.78 17.83
CA ASP A 128 -1.83 16.25 17.81
C ASP A 128 -1.48 16.77 16.41
N THR A 129 -0.53 16.13 15.72
CA THR A 129 -0.15 16.52 14.36
C THR A 129 -1.33 16.36 13.39
N VAL A 130 -2.04 15.24 13.44
CA VAL A 130 -3.20 14.98 12.57
C VAL A 130 -4.35 15.95 12.88
N ARG A 131 -4.65 16.23 14.17
CA ARG A 131 -5.66 17.22 14.56
C ARG A 131 -5.32 18.61 14.04
N GLN A 132 -4.05 19.00 14.12
CA GLN A 132 -3.62 20.30 13.62
C GLN A 132 -3.77 20.39 12.09
N LEU A 133 -3.37 19.35 11.35
CA LEU A 133 -3.53 19.29 9.89
C LEU A 133 -5.02 19.38 9.48
N ILE A 134 -5.92 18.67 10.16
CA ILE A 134 -7.37 18.71 9.88
C ILE A 134 -7.94 20.11 10.17
N LYS A 135 -7.44 20.78 11.22
CA LYS A 135 -7.85 22.13 11.56
C LYS A 135 -7.39 23.18 10.54
N ASP A 136 -6.17 23.01 10.03
CA ASP A 136 -5.55 23.96 9.10
C ASP A 136 -6.04 23.76 7.66
N ASP A 137 -6.47 22.55 7.31
CA ASP A 137 -6.99 22.19 5.99
C ASP A 137 -8.37 21.50 6.10
N PRO A 138 -9.47 22.28 5.98
CA PRO A 138 -10.84 21.73 6.00
C PRO A 138 -11.18 20.81 4.80
N SER A 139 -10.32 20.73 3.79
CA SER A 139 -10.46 19.80 2.66
C SER A 139 -10.11 18.37 3.03
N ILE A 140 -9.46 18.14 4.17
CA ILE A 140 -9.13 16.80 4.66
C ILE A 140 -10.41 16.08 5.09
N VAL A 141 -10.69 14.95 4.45
CA VAL A 141 -11.94 14.19 4.65
C VAL A 141 -11.72 12.80 5.24
N ALA A 142 -10.48 12.32 5.31
CA ALA A 142 -10.17 11.03 5.93
C ALA A 142 -8.70 10.92 6.34
N VAL A 143 -8.43 9.93 7.20
CA VAL A 143 -7.09 9.48 7.57
C VAL A 143 -6.95 8.01 7.21
N GLY A 144 -5.94 7.68 6.42
CA GLY A 144 -5.51 6.31 6.17
C GLY A 144 -4.24 6.00 6.98
N MET A 145 -4.14 4.79 7.51
CA MET A 145 -3.00 4.34 8.30
C MET A 145 -2.47 3.03 7.75
N ALA A 146 -1.16 2.95 7.51
CA ALA A 146 -0.45 1.73 7.13
C ALA A 146 0.39 1.27 8.33
N VAL A 147 0.06 0.10 8.89
CA VAL A 147 0.69 -0.43 10.11
C VAL A 147 1.46 -1.71 9.81
N PRO A 148 2.54 -2.01 10.55
CA PRO A 148 3.25 -3.27 10.37
C PRO A 148 2.33 -4.48 10.59
N GLY A 149 2.54 -5.54 9.79
CA GLY A 149 1.80 -6.80 9.94
C GLY A 149 2.44 -7.76 10.94
N PRO A 150 1.73 -8.86 11.28
CA PRO A 150 0.33 -9.13 10.94
C PRO A 150 -0.67 -8.20 11.65
N TYR A 151 -1.59 -7.58 10.92
CA TYR A 151 -2.61 -6.70 11.49
C TYR A 151 -3.93 -7.47 11.69
N LEU A 152 -4.34 -7.58 12.95
CA LEU A 152 -5.60 -8.22 13.37
C LEU A 152 -6.74 -7.20 13.29
N LYS A 153 -7.40 -7.15 12.13
CA LYS A 153 -8.39 -6.12 11.81
C LYS A 153 -9.54 -6.05 12.82
N ASP A 154 -10.05 -7.20 13.24
CA ASP A 154 -11.17 -7.30 14.19
C ASP A 154 -10.76 -6.86 15.61
N GLU A 155 -9.46 -6.94 15.95
CA GLU A 155 -8.91 -6.53 17.23
C GLU A 155 -8.31 -5.12 17.19
N GLY A 156 -8.10 -4.56 16.01
CA GLY A 156 -7.52 -3.22 15.82
C GLY A 156 -6.04 -3.08 16.17
N ARG A 157 -5.28 -4.19 16.30
CA ARG A 157 -3.88 -4.19 16.72
C ARG A 157 -3.01 -5.09 15.85
N THR A 158 -1.69 -4.94 15.97
CA THR A 158 -0.74 -5.84 15.34
C THR A 158 -0.46 -7.06 16.24
N ALA A 159 -0.32 -8.25 15.64
CA ALA A 159 -0.01 -9.48 16.36
C ALA A 159 1.49 -9.60 16.68
N LEU A 160 2.34 -9.10 15.79
CA LEU A 160 3.80 -9.16 15.91
C LEU A 160 4.41 -7.91 15.29
N VAL A 161 5.36 -7.30 15.95
CA VAL A 161 6.28 -6.32 15.35
C VAL A 161 7.68 -6.71 15.81
N SER A 162 8.44 -7.34 14.93
CA SER A 162 9.80 -7.77 15.25
C SER A 162 10.64 -6.56 15.67
N SER A 163 11.40 -6.69 16.75
CA SER A 163 12.26 -5.65 17.34
C SER A 163 11.57 -4.42 17.95
N MET A 164 10.20 -4.31 17.90
CA MET A 164 9.43 -3.19 18.47
C MET A 164 8.09 -3.70 19.03
N GLN A 165 8.17 -4.52 20.08
CA GLN A 165 7.00 -5.24 20.61
C GLN A 165 5.94 -4.33 21.25
N GLY A 166 6.29 -3.12 21.68
CA GLY A 166 5.35 -2.17 22.28
C GLY A 166 4.22 -1.74 21.34
N TRP A 167 4.44 -1.74 20.04
CA TRP A 167 3.36 -1.49 19.08
C TRP A 167 2.22 -2.51 19.14
N ARG A 168 2.44 -3.72 19.65
CA ARG A 168 1.39 -4.73 19.87
C ARG A 168 0.37 -4.34 20.94
N GLN A 169 0.75 -3.42 21.83
CA GLN A 169 -0.12 -2.94 22.91
C GLN A 169 -1.03 -1.80 22.45
N ILE A 170 -0.76 -1.24 21.25
CA ILE A 170 -1.56 -0.17 20.69
C ILE A 170 -2.73 -0.77 19.93
N ASN A 171 -3.95 -0.41 20.33
CA ASN A 171 -5.15 -0.63 19.54
C ASN A 171 -5.35 0.59 18.64
N PHE A 172 -5.00 0.46 17.36
CA PHE A 172 -5.05 1.56 16.39
C PHE A 172 -6.47 2.08 16.16
N ILE A 173 -7.48 1.22 16.28
CA ILE A 173 -8.89 1.63 16.15
C ILE A 173 -9.30 2.47 17.37
N ASP A 174 -9.05 1.99 18.58
CA ASP A 174 -9.44 2.70 19.82
C ASP A 174 -8.70 4.03 19.95
N GLU A 175 -7.40 4.04 19.62
CA GLU A 175 -6.54 5.22 19.75
C GLU A 175 -6.85 6.32 18.74
N PHE A 176 -7.32 5.96 17.52
CA PHE A 176 -7.42 6.93 16.43
C PHE A 176 -8.83 7.13 15.89
N SER A 177 -9.75 6.14 15.93
CA SER A 177 -11.07 6.27 15.29
C SER A 177 -11.92 7.39 15.88
N ASN A 178 -11.81 7.64 17.20
CA ASN A 178 -12.53 8.71 17.89
C ASN A 178 -11.67 9.95 18.15
N ALA A 179 -10.41 9.94 17.71
CA ALA A 179 -9.49 11.04 17.95
C ALA A 179 -9.69 12.21 16.99
N PHE A 180 -10.33 11.98 15.84
CA PHE A 180 -10.47 12.94 14.76
C PHE A 180 -11.93 13.15 14.36
N SER A 181 -12.22 14.29 13.72
CA SER A 181 -13.54 14.63 13.17
C SER A 181 -13.82 13.96 11.81
N VAL A 182 -12.86 13.23 11.27
CA VAL A 182 -12.95 12.51 9.99
C VAL A 182 -12.72 11.02 10.21
N PRO A 183 -13.25 10.14 9.34
CA PRO A 183 -13.06 8.70 9.47
C PRO A 183 -11.59 8.28 9.34
N VAL A 184 -11.25 7.20 10.06
CA VAL A 184 -9.90 6.58 10.05
C VAL A 184 -10.00 5.17 9.50
N PHE A 185 -9.08 4.83 8.59
CA PHE A 185 -8.97 3.52 7.98
C PHE A 185 -7.57 2.96 8.22
N VAL A 186 -7.49 1.76 8.77
CA VAL A 186 -6.22 1.11 9.12
C VAL A 186 -6.05 -0.15 8.29
N GLU A 187 -4.87 -0.31 7.70
CA GLU A 187 -4.52 -1.49 6.91
C GLU A 187 -3.05 -1.89 7.15
N GLN A 188 -2.73 -3.16 6.90
CA GLN A 188 -1.34 -3.63 6.91
C GLN A 188 -0.53 -2.93 5.80
N ASP A 189 0.72 -2.62 6.09
CA ASP A 189 1.63 -1.86 5.23
C ASP A 189 1.82 -2.47 3.82
N ALA A 190 2.02 -3.79 3.72
CA ALA A 190 2.17 -4.46 2.42
C ALA A 190 0.87 -4.42 1.59
N ARG A 191 -0.31 -4.58 2.23
CA ARG A 191 -1.59 -4.45 1.54
C ARG A 191 -1.90 -3.00 1.16
N ALA A 192 -1.53 -2.04 2.00
CA ALA A 192 -1.59 -0.63 1.68
C ALA A 192 -0.70 -0.29 0.47
N GLY A 193 0.52 -0.83 0.43
CA GLY A 193 1.41 -0.71 -0.73
C GLY A 193 0.82 -1.32 -2.02
N ALA A 194 0.17 -2.47 -1.91
CA ALA A 194 -0.53 -3.08 -3.04
C ALA A 194 -1.66 -2.19 -3.57
N LEU A 195 -2.45 -1.55 -2.68
CA LEU A 195 -3.48 -0.59 -3.07
C LEU A 195 -2.89 0.62 -3.80
N ALA A 196 -1.75 1.17 -3.33
CA ALA A 196 -1.09 2.27 -4.02
C ALA A 196 -0.65 1.88 -5.43
N GLN A 197 -0.03 0.69 -5.59
CA GLN A 197 0.35 0.17 -6.90
C GLN A 197 -0.87 0.01 -7.82
N PHE A 198 -1.95 -0.56 -7.32
CA PHE A 198 -3.18 -0.79 -8.07
C PHE A 198 -3.86 0.50 -8.50
N LEU A 199 -3.94 1.49 -7.61
CA LEU A 199 -4.61 2.77 -7.88
C LEU A 199 -3.80 3.66 -8.85
N LEU A 200 -2.47 3.66 -8.73
CA LEU A 200 -1.62 4.61 -9.45
C LEU A 200 -1.04 4.07 -10.76
N ASN A 201 -1.12 2.76 -10.99
CA ASN A 201 -0.62 2.13 -12.21
C ASN A 201 -1.75 1.42 -12.97
N PRO A 202 -2.38 2.08 -13.95
CA PRO A 202 -3.51 1.49 -14.69
C PRO A 202 -3.19 0.14 -15.34
N GLU A 203 -1.93 -0.08 -15.77
CA GLU A 203 -1.49 -1.35 -16.35
C GLU A 203 -1.47 -2.52 -15.35
N LEU A 204 -1.49 -2.25 -14.04
CA LEU A 204 -1.58 -3.25 -12.98
C LEU A 204 -3.03 -3.54 -12.54
N SER A 205 -4.01 -2.85 -13.11
CA SER A 205 -5.43 -3.01 -12.75
C SER A 205 -6.08 -4.24 -13.41
N GLU A 206 -5.43 -4.86 -14.40
CA GLU A 206 -5.91 -6.07 -15.04
C GLU A 206 -5.23 -7.31 -14.45
N GLY A 207 -6.02 -8.30 -14.04
CA GLY A 207 -5.54 -9.55 -13.47
C GLY A 207 -5.26 -9.48 -11.97
N SER A 208 -4.20 -10.14 -11.53
CA SER A 208 -3.78 -10.20 -10.14
C SER A 208 -2.41 -9.57 -9.91
N LEU A 209 -2.30 -8.78 -8.84
CA LEU A 209 -1.11 -8.05 -8.43
C LEU A 209 -0.61 -8.58 -7.09
N ALA A 210 0.67 -8.87 -6.99
CA ALA A 210 1.38 -9.12 -5.75
C ALA A 210 2.40 -7.99 -5.50
N TYR A 211 2.17 -7.17 -4.47
CA TYR A 211 3.15 -6.21 -4.00
C TYR A 211 4.03 -6.87 -2.94
N TYR A 212 5.29 -7.07 -3.26
CA TYR A 212 6.29 -7.69 -2.41
C TYR A 212 7.07 -6.60 -1.69
N LEU A 213 6.69 -6.33 -0.44
CA LEU A 213 7.32 -5.35 0.43
C LEU A 213 8.66 -5.88 0.93
N LEU A 214 9.74 -5.20 0.55
CA LEU A 214 11.13 -5.53 0.88
C LEU A 214 11.71 -4.42 1.76
N GLY A 215 11.25 -4.35 3.01
CA GLY A 215 11.55 -3.30 3.97
C GLY A 215 12.30 -3.80 5.22
N GLU A 216 12.02 -3.19 6.37
CA GLU A 216 12.55 -3.63 7.68
C GLU A 216 12.14 -5.08 8.00
N GLY A 217 10.94 -5.49 7.56
CA GLY A 217 10.49 -6.87 7.43
C GLY A 217 10.21 -7.22 5.98
N ILE A 218 9.65 -8.42 5.77
CA ILE A 218 9.20 -8.91 4.47
C ILE A 218 7.69 -9.10 4.51
N GLY A 219 6.97 -8.36 3.67
CA GLY A 219 5.51 -8.40 3.59
C GLY A 219 4.99 -8.69 2.19
N LEU A 220 3.72 -9.05 2.09
CA LEU A 220 3.05 -9.30 0.82
C LEU A 220 1.61 -8.77 0.85
N GLY A 221 1.27 -7.93 -0.11
CA GLY A 221 -0.11 -7.56 -0.42
C GLY A 221 -0.52 -8.18 -1.75
N VAL A 222 -1.65 -8.87 -1.79
CA VAL A 222 -2.19 -9.46 -3.02
C VAL A 222 -3.54 -8.85 -3.33
N ILE A 223 -3.70 -8.38 -4.58
CA ILE A 223 -4.98 -7.93 -5.14
C ILE A 223 -5.34 -8.88 -6.27
N ASP A 224 -6.51 -9.47 -6.20
CA ASP A 224 -7.05 -10.32 -7.25
C ASP A 224 -8.39 -9.76 -7.73
N ASN A 225 -8.50 -9.53 -9.05
CA ASN A 225 -9.69 -8.93 -9.64
C ASN A 225 -10.17 -7.64 -8.94
N GLY A 226 -9.23 -6.77 -8.56
CA GLY A 226 -9.48 -5.50 -7.90
C GLY A 226 -9.79 -5.58 -6.41
N THR A 227 -9.69 -6.76 -5.78
CA THR A 227 -9.99 -6.98 -4.36
C THR A 227 -8.77 -7.48 -3.61
N ILE A 228 -8.48 -6.89 -2.45
CA ILE A 228 -7.40 -7.37 -1.58
C ILE A 228 -7.72 -8.78 -1.08
N TYR A 229 -6.72 -9.64 -1.13
CA TYR A 229 -6.79 -10.98 -0.53
C TYR A 229 -6.49 -10.92 0.96
N TYR A 230 -7.51 -10.99 1.79
CA TYR A 230 -7.41 -10.94 3.25
C TYR A 230 -7.25 -12.32 3.91
N GLY A 231 -7.68 -13.41 3.25
CA GLY A 231 -7.95 -14.68 3.92
C GLY A 231 -9.16 -14.59 4.85
N GLU A 232 -9.51 -15.69 5.51
CA GLU A 232 -10.71 -15.77 6.37
C GLU A 232 -10.64 -14.83 7.59
N HIS A 233 -9.44 -14.70 8.19
CA HIS A 233 -9.25 -13.92 9.42
C HIS A 233 -8.49 -12.60 9.20
N GLY A 234 -8.35 -12.14 7.96
CA GLY A 234 -7.69 -10.86 7.65
C GLY A 234 -6.17 -10.86 7.81
N THR A 235 -5.53 -12.01 8.02
CA THR A 235 -4.09 -12.15 8.29
C THR A 235 -3.37 -13.03 7.27
N ALA A 236 -3.89 -13.16 6.06
CA ALA A 236 -3.21 -13.88 4.98
C ALA A 236 -1.98 -13.15 4.48
N THR A 237 -1.20 -13.85 3.66
CA THR A 237 -0.04 -13.34 2.91
C THR A 237 1.21 -13.02 3.75
N GLU A 238 1.38 -13.65 4.92
CA GLU A 238 2.56 -13.51 5.78
C GLU A 238 3.77 -14.27 5.20
N ILE A 239 4.19 -13.88 3.99
CA ILE A 239 5.25 -14.56 3.21
C ILE A 239 6.61 -14.50 3.89
N GLY A 240 6.89 -13.44 4.66
CA GLY A 240 8.14 -13.27 5.40
C GLY A 240 8.36 -14.36 6.44
N HIS A 241 7.28 -15.00 6.91
CA HIS A 241 7.33 -16.06 7.92
C HIS A 241 7.25 -17.48 7.35
N VAL A 242 7.29 -17.63 6.03
CA VAL A 242 7.47 -18.96 5.41
C VAL A 242 8.89 -19.43 5.68
N SER A 243 9.03 -20.66 6.23
CA SER A 243 10.33 -21.27 6.45
C SER A 243 10.95 -21.71 5.12
N ILE A 244 12.12 -21.17 4.82
CA ILE A 244 12.93 -21.55 3.65
C ILE A 244 14.09 -22.45 4.03
N ASP A 245 14.35 -22.59 5.32
CA ASP A 245 15.35 -23.49 5.89
C ASP A 245 14.84 -24.03 7.23
N VAL A 246 14.47 -25.29 7.27
CA VAL A 246 13.90 -25.94 8.46
C VAL A 246 14.89 -26.05 9.65
N ASN A 247 16.18 -25.88 9.39
CA ASN A 247 17.25 -25.86 10.40
C ASN A 247 17.93 -24.48 10.50
N GLY A 248 17.29 -23.46 9.97
CA GLY A 248 17.86 -22.12 9.82
C GLY A 248 17.80 -21.25 11.06
N LYS A 249 17.82 -19.93 10.83
CA LYS A 249 17.83 -18.91 11.92
C LYS A 249 16.50 -18.89 12.68
N PRO A 250 16.50 -18.73 14.03
CA PRO A 250 15.28 -18.51 14.79
C PRO A 250 14.63 -17.17 14.39
N CYS A 251 13.31 -17.10 14.48
CA CYS A 251 12.50 -15.93 14.18
C CYS A 251 11.66 -15.52 15.39
N ASP A 252 11.44 -14.22 15.56
CA ASP A 252 10.62 -13.65 16.67
C ASP A 252 9.16 -14.14 16.65
N CYS A 253 8.68 -14.65 15.50
CA CYS A 253 7.35 -15.28 15.40
C CYS A 253 7.27 -16.67 16.06
N GLY A 254 8.36 -17.21 16.56
CA GLY A 254 8.49 -18.54 17.16
C GLY A 254 8.84 -19.66 16.18
N ASN A 255 8.89 -19.37 14.86
CA ASN A 255 9.29 -20.30 13.82
C ASN A 255 10.82 -20.27 13.60
N VAL A 256 11.32 -21.17 12.73
CA VAL A 256 12.73 -21.28 12.35
C VAL A 256 12.84 -21.16 10.83
N GLY A 257 13.89 -20.44 10.38
CA GLY A 257 14.21 -20.31 8.95
C GLY A 257 13.27 -19.43 8.14
N CYS A 258 12.55 -18.53 8.79
CA CYS A 258 11.67 -17.56 8.11
C CYS A 258 12.43 -16.75 7.07
N LEU A 259 11.83 -16.53 5.91
CA LEU A 259 12.42 -15.80 4.78
C LEU A 259 12.95 -14.41 5.19
N GLU A 260 12.22 -13.67 6.04
CA GLU A 260 12.65 -12.34 6.49
C GLU A 260 13.99 -12.35 7.25
N ARG A 261 14.39 -13.48 7.87
CA ARG A 261 15.67 -13.61 8.58
C ARG A 261 16.89 -13.65 7.66
N TYR A 262 16.67 -13.68 6.33
CA TYR A 262 17.73 -13.79 5.32
C TYR A 262 17.79 -12.58 4.40
N CYS A 263 16.66 -11.92 4.11
CA CYS A 263 16.60 -10.88 3.10
C CYS A 263 15.85 -9.60 3.51
N SER A 264 15.47 -9.42 4.77
CA SER A 264 14.96 -8.14 5.25
C SER A 264 16.08 -7.12 5.48
N ALA A 265 15.76 -5.81 5.55
CA ALA A 265 16.75 -4.78 5.87
C ALA A 265 17.36 -5.00 7.27
N ASN A 266 16.58 -5.53 8.22
CA ASN A 266 17.12 -5.95 9.52
C ASN A 266 18.17 -7.06 9.37
N ALA A 267 17.88 -8.09 8.58
CA ALA A 267 18.81 -9.20 8.33
C ALA A 267 20.09 -8.74 7.60
N ILE A 268 19.97 -7.80 6.67
CA ILE A 268 21.12 -7.17 6.00
C ILE A 268 21.98 -6.43 7.03
N HIS A 269 21.35 -5.61 7.87
CA HIS A 269 22.07 -4.82 8.88
C HIS A 269 22.77 -5.71 9.92
N GLU A 270 22.14 -6.82 10.35
CA GLU A 270 22.78 -7.84 11.19
C GLU A 270 24.04 -8.41 10.53
N GLN A 271 24.00 -8.71 9.23
CA GLN A 271 25.15 -9.23 8.49
C GLN A 271 26.26 -8.19 8.33
N LEU A 272 25.92 -6.91 8.12
CA LEU A 272 26.89 -5.82 8.08
C LEU A 272 27.54 -5.59 9.46
N ASN A 273 26.80 -5.64 10.55
CA ASN A 273 27.34 -5.54 11.91
C ASN A 273 28.28 -6.70 12.26
N ALA A 274 28.02 -7.89 11.73
CA ALA A 274 28.93 -9.03 11.87
C ALA A 274 30.19 -8.88 10.99
N ASN A 275 30.15 -8.06 9.94
CA ASN A 275 31.24 -7.81 9.00
C ASN A 275 31.38 -6.31 8.69
N PRO A 276 31.76 -5.47 9.65
CA PRO A 276 31.72 -4.01 9.51
C PRO A 276 32.72 -3.46 8.47
N SER A 277 33.65 -4.28 8.01
CA SER A 277 34.55 -3.92 6.90
C SER A 277 33.82 -3.72 5.57
N ILE A 278 32.64 -4.34 5.39
CA ILE A 278 31.81 -4.18 4.18
C ILE A 278 31.27 -2.74 4.10
N VAL A 279 30.67 -2.26 5.19
CA VAL A 279 30.16 -0.89 5.33
C VAL A 279 30.65 -0.33 6.66
N PRO A 280 31.79 0.37 6.70
CA PRO A 280 32.32 0.96 7.94
C PRO A 280 31.35 1.96 8.56
N GLY A 281 31.12 1.85 9.89
CA GLY A 281 30.20 2.71 10.63
C GLY A 281 28.72 2.27 10.53
N CYS A 282 28.44 1.10 9.98
CA CYS A 282 27.06 0.60 9.82
C CYS A 282 26.33 0.46 11.17
N GLU A 283 27.03 0.21 12.28
CA GLU A 283 26.50 0.05 13.61
C GLU A 283 25.72 1.27 14.15
N THR A 284 25.96 2.45 13.58
CA THR A 284 25.27 3.69 13.94
C THR A 284 24.21 4.11 12.94
N MET A 285 24.06 3.37 11.83
CA MET A 285 23.11 3.65 10.76
C MET A 285 21.74 3.09 11.09
N THR A 286 20.71 3.71 10.50
CA THR A 286 19.38 3.06 10.41
C THR A 286 19.44 1.90 9.41
N HIS A 287 18.48 0.96 9.47
CA HIS A 287 18.41 -0.15 8.51
C HIS A 287 18.39 0.32 7.06
N ALA A 288 17.62 1.38 6.76
CA ALA A 288 17.55 1.98 5.44
C ALA A 288 18.90 2.57 5.00
N GLN A 289 19.62 3.28 5.89
CA GLN A 289 20.94 3.85 5.61
C GLN A 289 21.98 2.75 5.36
N ALA A 290 21.96 1.69 6.16
CA ALA A 290 22.88 0.56 6.00
C ALA A 290 22.66 -0.15 4.67
N CYS A 291 21.40 -0.41 4.28
CA CYS A 291 21.06 -0.96 2.96
C CYS A 291 21.52 -0.05 1.82
N ALA A 292 21.22 1.25 1.90
CA ALA A 292 21.63 2.22 0.87
C ALA A 292 23.17 2.28 0.70
N ALA A 293 23.90 2.24 1.82
CA ALA A 293 25.37 2.22 1.79
C ALA A 293 25.91 0.92 1.18
N LEU A 294 25.32 -0.24 1.49
CA LEU A 294 25.65 -1.52 0.86
C LEU A 294 25.47 -1.46 -0.67
N PHE A 295 24.29 -0.99 -1.11
CA PHE A 295 23.97 -0.94 -2.54
C PHE A 295 24.83 0.05 -3.29
N ALA A 296 25.17 1.21 -2.68
CA ALA A 296 26.09 2.17 -3.25
C ALA A 296 27.49 1.57 -3.48
N LYS A 297 28.00 0.79 -2.51
CA LYS A 297 29.29 0.09 -2.64
C LYS A 297 29.26 -1.00 -3.69
N ALA A 298 28.20 -1.82 -3.72
CA ALA A 298 28.03 -2.84 -4.74
C ALA A 298 28.00 -2.22 -6.14
N ASN A 299 27.26 -1.13 -6.33
CA ASN A 299 27.20 -0.39 -7.59
C ASN A 299 28.52 0.28 -7.97
N ALA A 300 29.39 0.59 -6.99
CA ALA A 300 30.75 1.08 -7.23
C ALA A 300 31.77 -0.04 -7.56
N GLY A 301 31.32 -1.30 -7.59
CA GLY A 301 32.15 -2.46 -7.97
C GLY A 301 32.90 -3.11 -6.81
N ASP A 302 32.51 -2.84 -5.54
CA ASP A 302 33.05 -3.58 -4.39
C ASP A 302 32.55 -5.02 -4.45
N GLU A 303 33.48 -5.96 -4.57
CA GLU A 303 33.17 -7.38 -4.77
C GLU A 303 32.42 -7.98 -3.58
N THR A 304 32.84 -7.65 -2.35
CA THR A 304 32.21 -8.18 -1.13
C THR A 304 30.78 -7.67 -0.94
N ALA A 305 30.59 -6.36 -1.18
CA ALA A 305 29.26 -5.75 -1.14
C ALA A 305 28.34 -6.33 -2.24
N THR A 306 28.88 -6.56 -3.44
CA THR A 306 28.15 -7.18 -4.54
C THR A 306 27.70 -8.61 -4.20
N LEU A 307 28.61 -9.43 -3.65
CA LEU A 307 28.26 -10.81 -3.25
C LEU A 307 27.16 -10.83 -2.18
N LEU A 308 27.23 -9.96 -1.17
CA LEU A 308 26.20 -9.86 -0.13
C LEU A 308 24.86 -9.41 -0.74
N MET A 309 24.86 -8.40 -1.60
CA MET A 309 23.65 -7.93 -2.27
C MET A 309 23.00 -9.02 -3.13
N LEU A 310 23.79 -9.79 -3.89
CA LEU A 310 23.29 -10.90 -4.72
C LEU A 310 22.78 -12.06 -3.88
N ASP A 311 23.39 -12.34 -2.72
CA ASP A 311 22.88 -13.36 -1.79
C ASP A 311 21.50 -12.97 -1.25
N VAL A 312 21.32 -11.72 -0.83
CA VAL A 312 20.01 -11.15 -0.44
C VAL A 312 19.00 -11.27 -1.59
N ALA A 313 19.38 -10.86 -2.79
CA ALA A 313 18.52 -10.93 -3.98
C ALA A 313 18.05 -12.36 -4.30
N ARG A 314 18.93 -13.34 -4.06
CA ARG A 314 18.60 -14.77 -4.24
C ARG A 314 17.51 -15.23 -3.27
N TYR A 315 17.57 -14.82 -2.00
CA TYR A 315 16.52 -15.11 -1.02
C TYR A 315 15.20 -14.39 -1.38
N VAL A 316 15.25 -13.15 -1.85
CA VAL A 316 14.07 -12.46 -2.40
C VAL A 316 13.49 -13.28 -3.56
N GLY A 317 14.33 -13.83 -4.43
CA GLY A 317 13.94 -14.73 -5.52
C GLY A 317 13.19 -15.97 -5.02
N TYR A 318 13.62 -16.61 -3.94
CA TYR A 318 12.91 -17.77 -3.36
C TYR A 318 11.53 -17.37 -2.83
N GLY A 319 11.40 -16.17 -2.23
CA GLY A 319 10.10 -15.61 -1.88
C GLY A 319 9.21 -15.39 -3.11
N ALA A 320 9.76 -14.86 -4.21
CA ALA A 320 9.01 -14.69 -5.46
C ALA A 320 8.54 -16.03 -6.04
N VAL A 321 9.36 -17.08 -5.99
CA VAL A 321 8.97 -18.46 -6.37
C VAL A 321 7.77 -18.92 -5.52
N THR A 322 7.81 -18.69 -4.21
CA THR A 322 6.71 -19.05 -3.31
C THR A 322 5.43 -18.27 -3.65
N ILE A 323 5.53 -16.97 -3.93
CA ILE A 323 4.40 -16.12 -4.34
C ILE A 323 3.78 -16.67 -5.65
N ILE A 324 4.61 -17.00 -6.64
CA ILE A 324 4.14 -17.55 -7.92
C ILE A 324 3.41 -18.87 -7.71
N ASN A 325 3.99 -19.78 -6.93
CA ASN A 325 3.40 -21.11 -6.69
C ASN A 325 2.10 -21.03 -5.85
N ALA A 326 1.96 -20.05 -4.96
CA ALA A 326 0.81 -19.93 -4.08
C ALA A 326 -0.35 -19.12 -4.70
N PHE A 327 -0.04 -18.03 -5.40
CA PHE A 327 -1.03 -17.07 -5.88
C PHE A 327 -1.08 -16.94 -7.40
N ASN A 328 -0.03 -17.37 -8.12
CA ASN A 328 0.11 -17.27 -9.57
C ASN A 328 -0.29 -15.89 -10.14
N PRO A 329 0.29 -14.79 -9.61
CA PRO A 329 -0.12 -13.45 -10.00
C PRO A 329 0.36 -13.11 -11.41
N THR A 330 -0.35 -12.21 -12.12
CA THR A 330 0.12 -11.66 -13.40
C THR A 330 1.31 -10.74 -13.21
N HIS A 331 1.36 -10.02 -12.07
CA HIS A 331 2.44 -9.08 -11.75
C HIS A 331 2.95 -9.29 -10.31
N ILE A 332 4.28 -9.25 -10.15
CA ILE A 332 4.94 -9.05 -8.86
C ILE A 332 5.67 -7.71 -8.92
N VAL A 333 5.37 -6.81 -7.99
CA VAL A 333 6.05 -5.52 -7.86
C VAL A 333 6.91 -5.53 -6.61
N LEU A 334 8.23 -5.43 -6.78
CA LEU A 334 9.21 -5.34 -5.69
C LEU A 334 9.27 -3.88 -5.21
N GLY A 335 9.09 -3.64 -3.93
CA GLY A 335 9.07 -2.28 -3.39
C GLY A 335 9.80 -2.11 -2.05
N ASP A 336 9.92 -0.87 -1.59
CA ASP A 336 10.59 -0.42 -0.38
C ASP A 336 12.15 -0.46 -0.46
N PHE A 337 12.84 -0.45 0.68
CA PHE A 337 14.28 -0.17 0.80
C PHE A 337 15.17 -1.07 -0.04
N ILE A 338 14.91 -2.38 -0.04
CA ILE A 338 15.77 -3.34 -0.72
C ILE A 338 15.58 -3.26 -2.24
N ALA A 339 14.40 -2.84 -2.71
CA ALA A 339 14.16 -2.59 -4.13
C ALA A 339 15.07 -1.48 -4.71
N GLN A 340 15.66 -0.62 -3.86
CA GLN A 340 16.64 0.39 -4.27
C GLN A 340 17.96 -0.19 -4.79
N ALA A 341 18.24 -1.47 -4.55
CA ALA A 341 19.34 -2.17 -5.21
C ALA A 341 19.18 -2.20 -6.74
N GLY A 342 17.97 -1.94 -7.26
CA GLY A 342 17.71 -1.68 -8.66
C GLY A 342 17.79 -2.90 -9.57
N GLN A 343 18.35 -2.69 -10.78
CA GLN A 343 18.39 -3.73 -11.81
C GLN A 343 19.13 -5.01 -11.38
N PRO A 344 20.26 -4.96 -10.64
CA PRO A 344 20.92 -6.20 -10.17
C PRO A 344 20.04 -7.07 -9.29
N LEU A 345 19.22 -6.48 -8.42
CA LEU A 345 18.22 -7.22 -7.65
C LEU A 345 17.19 -7.89 -8.58
N LEU A 346 16.63 -7.12 -9.51
CA LEU A 346 15.59 -7.60 -10.42
C LEU A 346 16.10 -8.74 -11.30
N ASP A 347 17.33 -8.63 -11.80
CA ASP A 347 17.96 -9.64 -12.64
C ASP A 347 18.15 -10.96 -11.88
N GLU A 348 18.71 -10.92 -10.66
CA GLU A 348 18.92 -12.12 -9.83
C GLU A 348 17.57 -12.75 -9.43
N VAL A 349 16.58 -11.95 -9.00
CA VAL A 349 15.23 -12.44 -8.68
C VAL A 349 14.59 -13.13 -9.89
N THR A 350 14.70 -12.52 -11.07
CA THR A 350 14.16 -13.07 -12.32
C THR A 350 14.86 -14.35 -12.71
N GLN A 351 16.19 -14.44 -12.50
CA GLN A 351 16.97 -15.66 -12.75
C GLN A 351 16.51 -16.78 -11.83
N VAL A 352 16.41 -16.53 -10.51
CA VAL A 352 15.95 -17.54 -9.54
C VAL A 352 14.55 -18.05 -9.90
N VAL A 353 13.64 -17.15 -10.26
CA VAL A 353 12.28 -17.54 -10.69
C VAL A 353 12.32 -18.43 -11.93
N ARG A 354 13.14 -18.08 -12.93
CA ARG A 354 13.29 -18.89 -14.15
C ARG A 354 13.82 -20.28 -13.86
N GLU A 355 14.76 -20.42 -12.92
CA GLU A 355 15.41 -21.67 -12.58
C GLU A 355 14.60 -22.56 -11.64
N ARG A 356 13.72 -21.95 -10.81
CA ARG A 356 13.08 -22.63 -9.67
C ARG A 356 11.57 -22.76 -9.77
N THR A 357 10.92 -22.17 -10.77
CA THR A 357 9.48 -22.37 -11.01
C THR A 357 9.27 -23.40 -12.14
N ILE A 358 8.07 -23.98 -12.17
CA ILE A 358 7.61 -24.74 -13.34
C ILE A 358 7.53 -23.75 -14.51
N PRO A 359 8.20 -23.98 -15.65
CA PRO A 359 8.31 -23.01 -16.73
C PRO A 359 6.96 -22.49 -17.26
N GLU A 360 5.94 -23.35 -17.31
CA GLU A 360 4.59 -23.03 -17.76
C GLU A 360 3.87 -22.05 -16.83
N ILE A 361 4.26 -22.02 -15.55
CA ILE A 361 3.71 -21.14 -14.52
C ILE A 361 4.52 -19.84 -14.48
N GLY A 362 5.83 -19.94 -14.28
CA GLY A 362 6.69 -18.77 -14.05
C GLY A 362 6.75 -17.77 -15.21
N ARG A 363 6.63 -18.24 -16.46
CA ARG A 363 6.66 -17.37 -17.66
C ARG A 363 5.49 -16.39 -17.76
N ASN A 364 4.40 -16.62 -17.03
CA ASN A 364 3.19 -15.81 -17.10
C ASN A 364 3.19 -14.67 -16.06
N THR A 365 4.16 -14.63 -15.15
CA THR A 365 4.29 -13.58 -14.15
C THR A 365 5.36 -12.57 -14.58
N ARG A 366 4.97 -11.29 -14.64
CA ARG A 366 5.91 -10.18 -14.86
C ARG A 366 6.41 -9.66 -13.51
N ILE A 367 7.73 -9.56 -13.35
CA ILE A 367 8.36 -9.02 -12.15
C ILE A 367 8.93 -7.65 -12.49
N THR A 368 8.64 -6.64 -11.67
CA THR A 368 9.10 -5.26 -11.87
C THR A 368 9.50 -4.61 -10.54
N LEU A 369 10.31 -3.59 -10.60
CA LEU A 369 10.52 -2.69 -9.47
C LEU A 369 9.35 -1.72 -9.36
N SER A 370 9.02 -1.31 -8.13
CA SER A 370 8.04 -0.25 -7.90
C SER A 370 8.50 1.05 -8.56
N ALA A 371 7.61 1.67 -9.34
CA ALA A 371 7.80 3.02 -9.87
C ALA A 371 7.43 4.10 -8.84
N LEU A 372 6.79 3.73 -7.73
CA LEU A 372 6.49 4.66 -6.64
C LEU A 372 7.77 5.01 -5.87
N PRO A 373 7.84 6.22 -5.30
CA PRO A 373 8.99 6.62 -4.48
C PRO A 373 9.14 5.69 -3.25
N THR A 374 10.29 5.79 -2.58
CA THR A 374 10.62 4.96 -1.40
C THR A 374 9.67 5.13 -0.22
N ASP A 375 8.88 6.19 -0.22
CA ASP A 375 7.78 6.42 0.70
C ASP A 375 6.43 5.83 0.20
N ALA A 376 6.49 4.79 -0.65
CA ALA A 376 5.32 4.10 -1.21
C ALA A 376 4.33 3.63 -0.14
N THR A 377 4.80 3.31 1.06
CA THR A 377 3.93 2.87 2.15
C THR A 377 3.12 4.04 2.74
N VAL A 378 3.65 5.27 2.80
CA VAL A 378 2.84 6.43 3.21
C VAL A 378 1.82 6.81 2.14
N THR A 379 2.18 6.66 0.86
CA THR A 379 1.24 6.73 -0.26
C THR A 379 0.20 5.62 -0.16
N GLY A 380 0.61 4.40 0.24
CA GLY A 380 -0.27 3.28 0.54
C GLY A 380 -1.28 3.59 1.64
N ALA A 381 -0.85 4.25 2.71
CA ALA A 381 -1.76 4.70 3.76
C ALA A 381 -2.85 5.63 3.20
N ALA A 382 -2.49 6.59 2.35
CA ALA A 382 -3.49 7.43 1.68
C ALA A 382 -4.38 6.61 0.73
N ALA A 383 -3.81 5.65 -0.02
CA ALA A 383 -4.56 4.78 -0.92
C ALA A 383 -5.65 3.98 -0.20
N VAL A 384 -5.41 3.55 1.05
CA VAL A 384 -6.43 2.90 1.90
C VAL A 384 -7.66 3.80 2.07
N ALA A 385 -7.46 5.06 2.44
CA ALA A 385 -8.56 6.00 2.63
C ALA A 385 -9.22 6.42 1.30
N ILE A 386 -8.43 6.59 0.22
CA ILE A 386 -8.95 6.88 -1.13
C ILE A 386 -9.82 5.72 -1.64
N THR A 387 -9.39 4.48 -1.46
CA THR A 387 -10.20 3.31 -1.82
C THR A 387 -11.54 3.32 -1.08
N ASN A 388 -11.54 3.57 0.23
CA ASN A 388 -12.77 3.70 1.00
C ASN A 388 -13.63 4.90 0.55
N PHE A 389 -13.02 6.02 0.17
CA PHE A 389 -13.73 7.17 -0.41
C PHE A 389 -14.45 6.81 -1.71
N LEU A 390 -13.81 6.05 -2.58
CA LEU A 390 -14.39 5.61 -3.86
C LEU A 390 -15.45 4.53 -3.67
N GLU A 391 -15.26 3.61 -2.72
CA GLU A 391 -16.15 2.47 -2.47
C GLU A 391 -17.37 2.84 -1.63
N HIS A 392 -17.22 3.74 -0.67
CA HIS A 392 -18.23 4.09 0.33
C HIS A 392 -18.45 5.61 0.44
N PRO A 393 -18.79 6.31 -0.66
CA PRO A 393 -18.91 7.78 -0.66
C PRO A 393 -19.93 8.33 0.35
N SER A 394 -20.93 7.54 0.75
CA SER A 394 -21.91 7.96 1.77
C SER A 394 -21.34 8.09 3.19
N MET A 395 -20.13 7.54 3.44
CA MET A 395 -19.44 7.75 4.72
C MET A 395 -18.85 9.16 4.86
N PHE A 396 -18.65 9.85 3.74
CA PHE A 396 -17.98 11.14 3.67
C PHE A 396 -18.96 12.30 3.39
N PHE A 397 -20.07 11.99 2.74
CA PHE A 397 -21.03 12.98 2.27
C PHE A 397 -22.46 12.49 2.45
N ASP A 398 -23.37 13.44 2.73
CA ASP A 398 -24.82 13.19 2.66
C ASP A 398 -25.25 13.12 1.18
N VAL A 399 -25.22 11.93 0.62
CA VAL A 399 -25.61 11.62 -0.77
C VAL A 399 -26.94 10.85 -0.84
N ALA A 400 -27.72 10.88 0.23
CA ALA A 400 -29.01 10.18 0.37
C ALA A 400 -30.09 10.67 -0.61
#